data_aacd5c82e34e44acd4d758ebddf7f2ff
#
_entry.id   aacd5c82e34e44acd4d758ebddf7f2ff
#
_cell.length_a   1.000
_cell.length_b   1.000
_cell.length_c   1.000
_cell.angle_alpha   90.00
_cell.angle_beta   90.00
_cell.angle_gamma   90.00
#
_symmetry.space_group_name_H-M   'P 1'
#
loop_
_entity.id
_entity.type
_entity.pdbx_description
1 polymer ?
#
loop_
_entity_poly.entity_id
_entity_poly.type
_entity_poly.pdbx_seq_one_letter_code
_entity_poly.pdbx_strand_id
1 'polypeptide(L)'
;MPPRDFALPPQYNPHEVEAPLYHAWMSRGAFAPRPGPGREPYVIVIPPPNVTGVLHLGHGLNNTIQDVLIRFERARGRETLWLPGTDHAGIATQNVVERLIATEGKTRFDLGREEFVRRVWTHVEQTGGTILEQLKAGQSTLLIPGPYM
;
A
#
# COMPACT_ATOMS: atom_id res chain seq x y z
N MET A 1 -39.43 9.99 -10.78
CA MET A 1 -38.47 8.93 -11.01
C MET A 1 -39.06 7.68 -10.35
N PRO A 2 -39.33 6.58 -11.07
CA PRO A 2 -39.89 5.38 -10.42
C PRO A 2 -38.91 4.82 -9.37
N PRO A 3 -39.43 4.25 -8.28
CA PRO A 3 -38.55 3.59 -7.27
C PRO A 3 -37.76 2.51 -7.99
N ARG A 4 -36.44 2.59 -7.87
CA ARG A 4 -35.58 1.48 -8.30
C ARG A 4 -35.77 0.35 -7.31
N ASP A 5 -36.33 -0.76 -7.74
CA ASP A 5 -36.37 -2.00 -6.97
C ASP A 5 -34.91 -2.48 -6.79
N PHE A 6 -34.29 -2.06 -5.70
CA PHE A 6 -32.99 -2.56 -5.29
C PHE A 6 -33.18 -3.88 -4.52
N ALA A 7 -33.42 -4.94 -5.26
CA ALA A 7 -33.28 -6.28 -4.69
C ALA A 7 -31.78 -6.58 -4.55
N LEU A 8 -31.26 -6.44 -3.36
CA LEU A 8 -29.90 -6.90 -3.07
C LEU A 8 -29.84 -8.42 -3.14
N PRO A 9 -28.77 -9.00 -3.70
CA PRO A 9 -28.58 -10.44 -3.67
C PRO A 9 -28.52 -10.95 -2.22
N PRO A 10 -28.96 -12.19 -1.95
CA PRO A 10 -29.02 -12.72 -0.57
C PRO A 10 -27.64 -12.91 0.07
N GLN A 11 -26.59 -12.93 -0.75
CA GLN A 11 -25.19 -13.03 -0.30
C GLN A 11 -24.35 -11.97 -0.98
N TYR A 12 -23.45 -11.37 -0.20
CA TYR A 12 -22.43 -10.46 -0.73
C TYR A 12 -21.35 -11.25 -1.46
N ASN A 13 -21.11 -10.92 -2.73
CA ASN A 13 -20.02 -11.47 -3.51
C ASN A 13 -18.92 -10.41 -3.70
N PRO A 14 -17.81 -10.50 -2.94
CA PRO A 14 -16.74 -9.51 -2.99
C PRO A 14 -16.12 -9.39 -4.40
N HIS A 15 -15.99 -10.49 -5.12
CA HIS A 15 -15.35 -10.51 -6.45
C HIS A 15 -16.10 -9.66 -7.49
N GLU A 16 -17.41 -9.54 -7.36
CA GLU A 16 -18.22 -8.74 -8.27
C GLU A 16 -18.24 -7.25 -7.94
N VAL A 17 -18.00 -6.91 -6.67
CA VAL A 17 -18.23 -5.54 -6.17
C VAL A 17 -16.93 -4.80 -5.89
N GLU A 18 -15.97 -5.45 -5.26
CA GLU A 18 -14.83 -4.75 -4.65
C GLU A 18 -13.88 -4.15 -5.68
N ALA A 19 -13.44 -4.92 -6.66
CA ALA A 19 -12.49 -4.43 -7.65
C ALA A 19 -13.06 -3.28 -8.53
N PRO A 20 -14.31 -3.38 -9.07
CA PRO A 20 -14.92 -2.27 -9.79
C PRO A 20 -15.11 -1.02 -8.94
N LEU A 21 -15.51 -1.18 -7.67
CA LEU A 21 -15.72 -0.08 -6.75
C LEU A 21 -14.41 0.63 -6.42
N TYR A 22 -13.36 -0.13 -6.11
CA TYR A 22 -12.04 0.43 -5.83
C TYR A 22 -11.47 1.19 -7.04
N HIS A 23 -11.60 0.62 -8.23
CA HIS A 23 -11.22 1.29 -9.48
C HIS A 23 -11.99 2.62 -9.67
N ALA A 24 -13.28 2.63 -9.40
CA ALA A 24 -14.08 3.85 -9.48
C ALA A 24 -13.66 4.91 -8.46
N TRP A 25 -13.24 4.54 -7.27
CA TRP A 25 -12.69 5.48 -6.28
C TRP A 25 -11.35 6.06 -6.72
N MET A 26 -10.46 5.22 -7.21
CA MET A 26 -9.15 5.65 -7.69
C MET A 26 -9.26 6.59 -8.89
N SER A 27 -10.11 6.27 -9.87
CA SER A 27 -10.29 7.08 -11.07
C SER A 27 -10.90 8.47 -10.80
N ARG A 28 -11.66 8.60 -9.70
CA ARG A 28 -12.23 9.89 -9.25
C ARG A 28 -11.32 10.66 -8.30
N GLY A 29 -10.15 10.12 -7.96
CA GLY A 29 -9.25 10.71 -6.96
C GLY A 29 -9.91 10.82 -5.58
N ALA A 30 -10.72 9.81 -5.18
CA ALA A 30 -11.51 9.86 -3.96
C ALA A 30 -10.66 9.96 -2.68
N PHE A 31 -9.40 9.53 -2.76
CA PHE A 31 -8.48 9.51 -1.62
C PHE A 31 -7.49 10.68 -1.62
N ALA A 32 -7.46 11.45 -2.71
CA ALA A 32 -6.61 12.63 -2.80
C ALA A 32 -7.15 13.75 -1.88
N PRO A 33 -6.28 14.44 -1.13
CA PRO A 33 -6.70 15.57 -0.34
C PRO A 33 -7.14 16.72 -1.25
N ARG A 34 -8.16 17.44 -0.79
CA ARG A 34 -8.71 18.62 -1.48
C ARG A 34 -8.70 19.80 -0.51
N PRO A 35 -7.50 20.35 -0.23
CA PRO A 35 -7.38 21.43 0.74
C PRO A 35 -8.25 22.63 0.34
N GLY A 36 -8.94 23.21 1.31
CA GLY A 36 -9.82 24.32 1.11
C GLY A 36 -10.15 25.03 2.42
N PRO A 37 -10.67 26.26 2.37
CA PRO A 37 -11.01 27.01 3.57
C PRO A 37 -12.07 26.26 4.40
N GLY A 38 -11.87 26.24 5.71
CA GLY A 38 -12.81 25.65 6.67
C GLY A 38 -12.73 24.13 6.83
N ARG A 39 -11.81 23.45 6.16
CA ARG A 39 -11.60 22.01 6.35
C ARG A 39 -10.39 21.77 7.24
N GLU A 40 -10.64 21.15 8.38
CA GLU A 40 -9.58 20.77 9.32
C GLU A 40 -8.83 19.54 8.80
N PRO A 41 -7.49 19.56 8.69
CA PRO A 41 -6.73 18.43 8.20
C PRO A 41 -6.68 17.30 9.22
N TYR A 42 -6.72 16.06 8.72
CA TYR A 42 -6.47 14.84 9.48
C TYR A 42 -5.54 13.94 8.67
N VAL A 43 -4.31 13.78 9.14
CA VAL A 43 -3.24 13.09 8.40
C VAL A 43 -2.70 11.92 9.21
N ILE A 44 -2.63 10.76 8.57
CA ILE A 44 -1.89 9.59 9.08
C ILE A 44 -0.80 9.24 8.07
N VAL A 45 0.42 9.08 8.55
CA VAL A 45 1.50 8.45 7.80
C VAL A 45 1.57 6.99 8.23
N ILE A 46 1.47 6.07 7.28
CA ILE A 46 1.57 4.63 7.58
C ILE A 46 2.95 4.34 8.21
N PRO A 47 3.04 3.54 9.28
CA PRO A 47 4.33 2.98 9.69
C PRO A 47 4.93 2.22 8.50
N PRO A 48 6.07 2.64 7.97
CA PRO A 48 6.56 2.13 6.70
C PRO A 48 7.02 0.67 6.85
N PRO A 49 6.41 -0.31 6.14
CA PRO A 49 6.88 -1.67 6.17
C PRO A 49 8.26 -1.79 5.53
N ASN A 50 9.09 -2.65 6.11
CA ASN A 50 10.41 -2.97 5.56
C ASN A 50 10.28 -3.74 4.25
N VAL A 51 11.06 -3.38 3.24
CA VAL A 51 11.11 -4.08 1.94
C VAL A 51 11.91 -5.41 2.02
N THR A 52 11.86 -6.08 3.15
CA THR A 52 12.47 -7.39 3.38
C THR A 52 11.56 -8.56 3.01
N GLY A 53 10.27 -8.29 2.84
CA GLY A 53 9.26 -9.30 2.50
C GLY A 53 7.86 -8.69 2.31
N VAL A 54 6.90 -9.55 2.00
CA VAL A 54 5.50 -9.17 1.79
C VAL A 54 4.77 -8.85 3.10
N LEU A 55 3.64 -8.16 3.01
CA LEU A 55 2.81 -7.86 4.18
C LEU A 55 2.21 -9.15 4.77
N HIS A 56 2.01 -9.14 6.07
CA HIS A 56 1.39 -10.22 6.84
C HIS A 56 0.21 -9.68 7.67
N LEU A 57 -0.50 -10.57 8.37
CA LEU A 57 -1.69 -10.22 9.16
C LEU A 57 -1.47 -9.08 10.17
N GLY A 58 -0.29 -8.97 10.76
CA GLY A 58 0.05 -7.86 11.67
C GLY A 58 0.02 -6.50 10.97
N HIS A 59 0.52 -6.42 9.74
CA HIS A 59 0.38 -5.22 8.91
C HIS A 59 -1.09 -4.97 8.55
N GLY A 60 -1.84 -6.03 8.20
CA GLY A 60 -3.25 -5.93 7.89
C GLY A 60 -4.06 -5.33 9.04
N LEU A 61 -3.86 -5.84 10.27
CA LEU A 61 -4.54 -5.31 11.45
C LEU A 61 -4.21 -3.84 11.70
N ASN A 62 -2.92 -3.48 11.68
CA ASN A 62 -2.48 -2.10 11.89
C ASN A 62 -3.06 -1.15 10.84
N ASN A 63 -3.02 -1.56 9.57
CA ASN A 63 -3.54 -0.75 8.46
C ASN A 63 -5.07 -0.61 8.53
N THR A 64 -5.79 -1.67 8.89
CA THR A 64 -7.25 -1.63 9.05
C THR A 64 -7.67 -0.61 10.10
N ILE A 65 -6.98 -0.55 11.24
CA ILE A 65 -7.29 0.44 12.29
C ILE A 65 -7.11 1.87 11.75
N GLN A 66 -6.03 2.13 11.04
CA GLN A 66 -5.76 3.43 10.45
C GLN A 66 -6.78 3.79 9.36
N ASP A 67 -7.13 2.82 8.50
CA ASP A 67 -8.12 3.02 7.43
C ASP A 67 -9.50 3.37 7.99
N VAL A 68 -9.92 2.69 9.07
CA VAL A 68 -11.18 3.01 9.78
C VAL A 68 -11.18 4.45 10.28
N LEU A 69 -10.09 4.90 10.90
CA LEU A 69 -9.97 6.28 11.39
C LEU A 69 -10.03 7.29 10.24
N ILE A 70 -9.31 7.05 9.16
CA ILE A 70 -9.33 7.91 7.96
C ILE A 70 -10.72 7.98 7.34
N ARG A 71 -11.41 6.85 7.20
CA ARG A 71 -12.78 6.80 6.68
C ARG A 71 -13.75 7.54 7.58
N PHE A 72 -13.64 7.36 8.89
CA PHE A 72 -14.46 8.05 9.87
C PHE A 72 -14.28 9.57 9.80
N GLU A 73 -13.05 10.06 9.82
CA GLU A 73 -12.78 11.49 9.77
C GLU A 73 -13.16 12.11 8.41
N ARG A 74 -13.00 11.36 7.32
CA ARG A 74 -13.49 11.78 5.99
C ARG A 74 -15.02 11.91 5.97
N ALA A 75 -15.73 10.95 6.58
CA ALA A 75 -17.19 11.01 6.69
C ALA A 75 -17.68 12.20 7.54
N ARG A 76 -16.87 12.64 8.52
CA ARG A 76 -17.13 13.86 9.31
C ARG A 76 -16.86 15.16 8.56
N GLY A 77 -16.34 15.10 7.34
CA GLY A 77 -16.04 16.25 6.49
C GLY A 77 -14.66 16.86 6.70
N ARG A 78 -13.76 16.20 7.45
CA ARG A 78 -12.37 16.63 7.55
C ARG A 78 -11.62 16.39 6.24
N GLU A 79 -10.58 17.16 6.02
CA GLU A 79 -9.66 16.94 4.91
C GLU A 79 -8.66 15.86 5.31
N THR A 80 -8.80 14.67 4.72
CA THR A 80 -8.02 13.50 5.15
C THR A 80 -6.93 13.14 4.15
N LEU A 81 -5.77 12.79 4.69
CA LEU A 81 -4.67 12.20 3.95
C LEU A 81 -4.13 10.99 4.70
N TRP A 82 -4.12 9.84 4.07
CA TRP A 82 -3.41 8.65 4.54
C TRP A 82 -2.28 8.35 3.57
N LEU A 83 -1.04 8.58 4.02
CA LEU A 83 0.15 8.56 3.18
C LEU A 83 0.89 7.24 3.34
N PRO A 84 1.06 6.42 2.28
CA PRO A 84 1.88 5.22 2.32
C PRO A 84 3.37 5.56 2.25
N GLY A 85 4.19 4.62 2.70
CA GLY A 85 5.63 4.63 2.56
C GLY A 85 6.19 3.23 2.76
N THR A 86 7.44 3.03 2.40
CA THR A 86 8.21 1.81 2.65
C THR A 86 9.55 2.17 3.25
N ASP A 87 10.07 1.31 4.12
CA ASP A 87 11.43 1.45 4.66
C ASP A 87 12.39 0.52 3.89
N HIS A 88 13.46 1.09 3.38
CA HIS A 88 14.53 0.32 2.73
C HIS A 88 15.22 -0.66 3.67
N ALA A 89 15.18 -0.42 4.99
CA ALA A 89 15.72 -1.30 6.04
C ALA A 89 17.12 -1.83 5.70
N GLY A 90 18.03 -0.95 5.30
CA GLY A 90 19.28 -1.20 4.60
C GLY A 90 20.01 -2.50 4.98
N ILE A 91 20.39 -2.69 6.27
CA ILE A 91 21.11 -3.90 6.73
C ILE A 91 20.24 -5.16 6.56
N ALA A 92 18.96 -5.08 6.93
CA ALA A 92 18.06 -6.23 6.85
C ALA A 92 17.82 -6.66 5.39
N THR A 93 17.64 -5.70 4.49
CA THR A 93 17.45 -5.95 3.06
C THR A 93 18.73 -6.54 2.43
N GLN A 94 19.91 -6.03 2.78
CA GLN A 94 21.17 -6.64 2.35
C GLN A 94 21.29 -8.10 2.80
N ASN A 95 20.96 -8.42 4.05
CA ASN A 95 20.97 -9.78 4.56
C ASN A 95 20.00 -10.70 3.78
N VAL A 96 18.84 -10.22 3.38
CA VAL A 96 17.91 -10.98 2.54
C VAL A 96 18.54 -11.27 1.18
N VAL A 97 19.11 -10.25 0.53
CA VAL A 97 19.74 -10.40 -0.79
C VAL A 97 20.98 -11.31 -0.70
N GLU A 98 21.77 -11.23 0.36
CA GLU A 98 22.91 -12.15 0.58
C GLU A 98 22.44 -13.61 0.68
N ARG A 99 21.33 -13.89 1.36
CA ARG A 99 20.75 -15.23 1.40
C ARG A 99 20.29 -15.72 0.03
N LEU A 100 19.67 -14.83 -0.77
CA LEU A 100 19.27 -15.16 -2.14
C LEU A 100 20.49 -15.50 -3.01
N ILE A 101 21.56 -14.71 -2.93
CA ILE A 101 22.81 -14.95 -3.65
C ILE A 101 23.47 -16.27 -3.20
N ALA A 102 23.37 -16.59 -1.91
CA ALA A 102 23.90 -17.85 -1.39
C ALA A 102 23.20 -19.08 -2.00
N THR A 103 21.91 -18.97 -2.36
CA THR A 103 21.22 -20.06 -3.08
C THR A 103 21.77 -20.29 -4.49
N GLU A 104 22.44 -19.29 -5.08
CA GLU A 104 23.17 -19.39 -6.35
C GLU A 104 24.60 -19.91 -6.18
N GLY A 105 25.02 -20.26 -4.94
CA GLY A 105 26.36 -20.71 -4.63
C GLY A 105 27.41 -19.58 -4.64
N LYS A 106 26.97 -18.32 -4.52
CA LYS A 106 27.82 -17.13 -4.56
C LYS A 106 27.77 -16.33 -3.27
N THR A 107 28.75 -15.47 -3.07
CA THR A 107 28.80 -14.48 -2.01
C THR A 107 28.76 -13.07 -2.61
N ARG A 108 28.51 -12.06 -1.78
CA ARG A 108 28.58 -10.66 -2.21
C ARG A 108 29.97 -10.26 -2.70
N PHE A 109 31.03 -10.96 -2.24
CA PHE A 109 32.40 -10.70 -2.66
C PHE A 109 32.67 -11.23 -4.08
N ASP A 110 32.04 -12.36 -4.44
CA ASP A 110 32.15 -12.92 -5.80
C ASP A 110 31.46 -12.03 -6.84
N LEU A 111 30.40 -11.32 -6.45
CA LEU A 111 29.67 -10.40 -7.31
C LEU A 111 30.37 -9.05 -7.45
N GLY A 112 31.10 -8.63 -6.43
CA GLY A 112 31.60 -7.26 -6.32
C GLY A 112 30.52 -6.25 -5.95
N ARG A 113 30.95 -5.02 -5.59
CA ARG A 113 30.07 -4.00 -5.00
C ARG A 113 28.95 -3.58 -5.94
N GLU A 114 29.26 -3.31 -7.21
CA GLU A 114 28.31 -2.73 -8.16
C GLU A 114 27.12 -3.69 -8.42
N GLU A 115 27.45 -4.94 -8.72
CA GLU A 115 26.44 -5.97 -8.98
C GLU A 115 25.63 -6.29 -7.71
N PHE A 116 26.27 -6.33 -6.54
CA PHE A 116 25.55 -6.52 -5.28
C PHE A 116 24.54 -5.39 -5.02
N VAL A 117 24.95 -4.14 -5.17
CA VAL A 117 24.08 -2.95 -5.03
C VAL A 117 22.93 -3.00 -6.01
N ARG A 118 23.20 -3.36 -7.27
CA ARG A 118 22.16 -3.51 -8.29
C ARG A 118 21.11 -4.55 -7.88
N ARG A 119 21.54 -5.69 -7.36
CA ARG A 119 20.65 -6.74 -6.85
C ARG A 119 19.81 -6.30 -5.66
N VAL A 120 20.40 -5.52 -4.75
CA VAL A 120 19.69 -4.93 -3.62
C VAL A 120 18.58 -4.01 -4.13
N TRP A 121 18.86 -3.11 -5.07
CA TRP A 121 17.85 -2.23 -5.65
C TRP A 121 16.74 -2.97 -6.38
N THR A 122 17.08 -3.98 -7.17
CA THR A 122 16.08 -4.83 -7.84
C THR A 122 15.14 -5.49 -6.81
N HIS A 123 15.68 -5.99 -5.70
CA HIS A 123 14.86 -6.57 -4.63
C HIS A 123 13.94 -5.52 -3.96
N VAL A 124 14.47 -4.34 -3.68
CA VAL A 124 13.70 -3.22 -3.10
C VAL A 124 12.52 -2.83 -4.01
N GLU A 125 12.77 -2.67 -5.29
CA GLU A 125 11.74 -2.31 -6.27
C GLU A 125 10.64 -3.38 -6.38
N GLN A 126 11.02 -4.65 -6.49
CA GLN A 126 10.09 -5.77 -6.58
C GLN A 126 9.24 -5.92 -5.33
N THR A 127 9.89 -5.90 -4.16
CA THR A 127 9.19 -6.07 -2.88
C THR A 127 8.31 -4.87 -2.56
N GLY A 128 8.81 -3.65 -2.78
CA GLY A 128 8.03 -2.42 -2.62
C GLY A 128 6.81 -2.39 -3.54
N GLY A 129 6.96 -2.79 -4.80
CA GLY A 129 5.85 -2.95 -5.74
C GLY A 129 4.80 -3.94 -5.23
N THR A 130 5.24 -5.11 -4.74
CA THR A 130 4.34 -6.11 -4.16
C THR A 130 3.57 -5.58 -2.94
N ILE A 131 4.24 -4.86 -2.05
CA ILE A 131 3.61 -4.23 -0.88
C ILE A 131 2.51 -3.26 -1.32
N LEU A 132 2.77 -2.41 -2.30
CA LEU A 132 1.77 -1.47 -2.81
C LEU A 132 0.56 -2.18 -3.42
N GLU A 133 0.78 -3.26 -4.17
CA GLU A 133 -0.33 -4.06 -4.72
C GLU A 133 -1.14 -4.76 -3.61
N GLN A 134 -0.48 -5.24 -2.54
CA GLN A 134 -1.18 -5.80 -1.38
C GLN A 134 -2.03 -4.73 -0.65
N LEU A 135 -1.54 -3.50 -0.53
CA LEU A 135 -2.30 -2.39 0.05
C LEU A 135 -3.52 -2.05 -0.82
N LYS A 136 -3.39 -2.06 -2.14
CA LYS A 136 -4.51 -1.88 -3.07
C LYS A 136 -5.52 -3.02 -2.97
N ALA A 137 -5.06 -4.27 -2.95
CA ALA A 137 -5.92 -5.44 -2.81
C ALA A 137 -6.71 -5.45 -1.50
N GLY A 138 -6.14 -4.89 -0.43
CA GLY A 138 -6.83 -4.63 0.83
C GLY A 138 -7.82 -3.46 0.79
N GLN A 139 -8.03 -2.85 -0.38
CA GLN A 139 -8.93 -1.69 -0.60
C GLN A 139 -8.68 -0.53 0.36
N SER A 140 -7.43 -0.34 0.73
CA SER A 140 -7.00 0.73 1.61
C SER A 140 -7.30 2.10 0.99
N THR A 141 -7.81 3.04 1.78
CA THR A 141 -8.08 4.41 1.32
C THR A 141 -6.83 5.30 1.34
N LEU A 142 -5.68 4.68 1.17
CA LEU A 142 -4.41 5.34 1.01
C LEU A 142 -4.37 6.19 -0.27
N LEU A 143 -3.81 7.36 -0.18
CA LEU A 143 -3.32 8.04 -1.37
C LEU A 143 -2.10 7.26 -1.85
N ILE A 144 -2.25 6.47 -2.90
CA ILE A 144 -1.10 5.87 -3.58
C ILE A 144 -0.74 6.83 -4.71
N PRO A 145 0.27 7.67 -4.52
CA PRO A 145 0.72 8.56 -5.57
C PRO A 145 1.33 7.72 -6.69
N GLY A 146 1.39 8.28 -7.89
CA GLY A 146 2.12 7.70 -9.00
C GLY A 146 3.59 7.40 -8.66
N PRO A 147 4.37 6.82 -9.57
CA PRO A 147 5.68 6.26 -9.24
C PRO A 147 6.57 7.31 -8.54
N TYR A 148 6.77 7.13 -7.24
CA TYR A 148 7.86 7.77 -6.54
C TYR A 148 9.10 6.92 -6.73
N MET A 149 9.94 7.38 -7.56
CA MET A 149 11.35 7.04 -7.51
C MET A 149 12.10 8.15 -6.79
#